data_ba33e3354eb21b12dc6da159dd3b9c5b
#
_entry.id   ba33e3354eb21b12dc6da159dd3b9c5b
#
_cell.length_a   1.000
_cell.length_b   1.000
_cell.length_c   1.000
_cell.angle_alpha   90.00
_cell.angle_beta   90.00
_cell.angle_gamma   90.00
#
_symmetry.space_group_name_H-M   'P 1'
#
loop_
_entity.id
_entity.type
_entity.pdbx_description
1 polymer ?
#
loop_
_entity_poly.entity_id
_entity_poly.type
_entity_poly.pdbx_seq_one_letter_code
_entity_poly.pdbx_strand_id
1 'polypeptide(L)'
;MVDLQEWIRTRVQRVRNPSRRKPDMETESNKADKLERQLQEDNHKTWGWVIYRCTYSSDKDWMDFMSRLNFHIQESLKLHNGLDMMESLDHHVLEDRALFEAANPIAVREHFRQWVQDAPQREQGGPAMRSQRYNFCVHVDEEALQSVISGTPPPTDLLGTGYVNLVCLEILGGVRAEFESGHTELDRCWMRVTYQHLMPTWYNLFRTQGSWSTEYREPPQLVTP
;
A
#
# COMPACT_ATOMS: atom_id res chain seq x y z
N MET A 1 1.85 -35.49 6.12
CA MET A 1 2.87 -34.72 5.38
C MET A 1 2.24 -34.40 4.03
N VAL A 2 1.99 -33.14 3.76
CA VAL A 2 1.51 -32.70 2.43
C VAL A 2 2.70 -32.86 1.48
N ASP A 3 2.48 -33.53 0.36
CA ASP A 3 3.51 -33.73 -0.65
C ASP A 3 3.89 -32.36 -1.23
N LEU A 4 5.14 -31.95 -1.06
CA LEU A 4 5.68 -30.70 -1.54
C LEU A 4 5.46 -30.53 -3.06
N GLN A 5 5.53 -31.63 -3.80
CA GLN A 5 5.33 -31.63 -5.26
C GLN A 5 3.86 -31.36 -5.62
N GLU A 6 2.93 -31.95 -4.86
CA GLU A 6 1.49 -31.71 -5.06
C GLU A 6 1.12 -30.29 -4.66
N TRP A 7 1.70 -29.77 -3.58
CA TRP A 7 1.53 -28.38 -3.18
C TRP A 7 2.05 -27.40 -4.25
N ILE A 8 3.27 -27.65 -4.79
CA ILE A 8 3.85 -26.83 -5.88
C ILE A 8 2.96 -26.91 -7.12
N ARG A 9 2.52 -28.12 -7.53
CA ARG A 9 1.67 -28.31 -8.70
C ARG A 9 0.36 -27.54 -8.56
N THR A 10 -0.31 -27.68 -7.43
CA THR A 10 -1.58 -27.01 -7.14
C THR A 10 -1.42 -25.49 -7.15
N ARG A 11 -0.31 -24.98 -6.61
CA ARG A 11 -0.01 -23.56 -6.60
C ARG A 11 0.29 -23.01 -7.99
N VAL A 12 1.10 -23.72 -8.79
CA VAL A 12 1.42 -23.36 -10.17
C VAL A 12 0.17 -23.40 -11.05
N GLN A 13 -0.73 -24.38 -10.84
CA GLN A 13 -1.97 -24.47 -11.60
C GLN A 13 -2.96 -23.36 -11.23
N ARG A 14 -3.04 -22.95 -9.96
CA ARG A 14 -3.83 -21.78 -9.52
C ARG A 14 -3.34 -20.49 -10.15
N VAL A 15 -2.02 -20.32 -10.26
CA VAL A 15 -1.39 -19.13 -10.85
C VAL A 15 -1.71 -18.97 -12.34
N ARG A 16 -1.88 -20.10 -13.05
CA ARG A 16 -2.17 -20.13 -14.49
C ARG A 16 -3.64 -20.25 -14.85
N ASN A 17 -4.52 -20.36 -13.87
CA ASN A 17 -5.94 -20.44 -14.15
C ASN A 17 -6.46 -19.08 -14.68
N PRO A 18 -7.43 -19.12 -15.60
CA PRO A 18 -8.11 -17.90 -16.03
C PRO A 18 -8.71 -17.15 -14.84
N SER A 19 -8.63 -15.84 -14.88
CA SER A 19 -9.26 -14.97 -13.90
C SER A 19 -10.78 -15.21 -13.89
N ARG A 20 -11.36 -15.32 -12.69
CA ARG A 20 -12.82 -15.40 -12.52
C ARG A 20 -13.51 -14.12 -13.01
N ARG A 21 -12.87 -12.97 -12.81
CA ARG A 21 -13.38 -11.65 -13.17
C ARG A 21 -13.15 -11.31 -14.64
N LYS A 22 -12.05 -11.82 -15.21
CA LYS A 22 -11.63 -11.51 -16.57
C LYS A 22 -10.98 -12.74 -17.22
N PRO A 23 -11.77 -13.64 -17.84
CA PRO A 23 -11.29 -14.94 -18.31
C PRO A 23 -10.20 -14.90 -19.38
N ASP A 24 -10.01 -13.77 -20.06
CA ASP A 24 -8.93 -13.52 -21.02
C ASP A 24 -7.58 -13.16 -20.34
N MET A 25 -7.57 -13.09 -19.01
CA MET A 25 -6.42 -12.78 -18.18
C MET A 25 -6.15 -13.93 -17.21
N GLU A 26 -4.88 -14.17 -16.88
CA GLU A 26 -4.53 -15.08 -15.80
C GLU A 26 -4.90 -14.50 -14.43
N THR A 27 -5.33 -15.34 -13.49
CA THR A 27 -5.68 -14.95 -12.12
C THR A 27 -4.55 -14.16 -11.45
N GLU A 28 -3.29 -14.55 -11.69
CA GLU A 28 -2.14 -13.86 -11.09
C GLU A 28 -1.88 -12.48 -11.71
N SER A 29 -2.35 -12.24 -12.92
CA SER A 29 -2.27 -10.92 -13.57
C SER A 29 -3.44 -10.02 -13.19
N ASN A 30 -4.55 -10.57 -12.68
CA ASN A 30 -5.69 -9.82 -12.24
C ASN A 30 -5.49 -9.31 -10.81
N LYS A 31 -5.37 -7.98 -10.66
CA LYS A 31 -5.08 -7.36 -9.36
C LYS A 31 -6.22 -7.51 -8.35
N ALA A 32 -7.46 -7.56 -8.81
CA ALA A 32 -8.63 -7.74 -7.96
C ALA A 32 -8.76 -9.20 -7.46
N ASP A 33 -8.48 -10.19 -8.32
CA ASP A 33 -8.43 -11.60 -7.91
C ASP A 33 -7.31 -11.86 -6.89
N LYS A 34 -6.14 -11.21 -7.09
CA LYS A 34 -5.05 -11.27 -6.10
C LYS A 34 -5.46 -10.74 -4.75
N LEU A 35 -6.10 -9.58 -4.76
CA LEU A 35 -6.54 -8.91 -3.55
C LEU A 35 -7.59 -9.74 -2.80
N GLU A 36 -8.62 -10.23 -3.50
CA GLU A 36 -9.63 -11.13 -2.91
C GLU A 36 -8.99 -12.37 -2.28
N ARG A 37 -8.06 -13.01 -3.00
CA ARG A 37 -7.34 -14.18 -2.49
C ARG A 37 -6.54 -13.85 -1.22
N GLN A 38 -5.87 -12.69 -1.17
CA GLN A 38 -5.13 -12.26 0.01
C GLN A 38 -6.03 -12.09 1.23
N LEU A 39 -7.20 -11.49 1.05
CA LEU A 39 -8.19 -11.35 2.12
C LEU A 39 -8.69 -12.71 2.61
N GLN A 40 -8.95 -13.64 1.69
CA GLN A 40 -9.37 -15.00 2.02
C GLN A 40 -8.28 -15.78 2.76
N GLU A 41 -7.02 -15.70 2.31
CA GLU A 41 -5.87 -16.35 2.95
C GLU A 41 -5.62 -15.84 4.37
N ASP A 42 -5.84 -14.56 4.61
CA ASP A 42 -5.66 -13.92 5.93
C ASP A 42 -6.93 -14.01 6.80
N ASN A 43 -8.06 -14.42 6.23
CA ASN A 43 -9.38 -14.32 6.86
C ASN A 43 -9.72 -12.90 7.29
N HIS A 44 -9.37 -11.93 6.45
CA HIS A 44 -9.61 -10.51 6.67
C HIS A 44 -10.86 -10.04 5.90
N LYS A 45 -11.53 -9.04 6.46
CA LYS A 45 -12.78 -8.46 5.92
C LYS A 45 -12.53 -7.20 5.11
N THR A 46 -11.48 -6.45 5.47
CA THR A 46 -11.16 -5.16 4.87
C THR A 46 -9.72 -5.09 4.41
N TRP A 47 -9.49 -4.26 3.41
CA TRP A 47 -8.18 -3.94 2.86
C TRP A 47 -8.05 -2.43 2.69
N GLY A 48 -6.84 -1.95 2.42
CA GLY A 48 -6.56 -0.54 2.28
C GLY A 48 -5.45 -0.10 3.22
N TRP A 49 -4.88 1.05 2.92
CA TRP A 49 -3.80 1.61 3.71
C TRP A 49 -4.33 2.38 4.93
N VAL A 50 -3.51 2.40 5.96
CA VAL A 50 -3.59 3.41 7.02
C VAL A 50 -2.90 4.66 6.47
N ILE A 51 -3.61 5.78 6.46
CA ILE A 51 -3.15 7.05 5.87
C ILE A 51 -3.00 8.08 6.97
N TYR A 52 -1.80 8.61 7.14
CA TYR A 52 -1.49 9.70 8.07
C TYR A 52 -1.57 11.03 7.34
N ARG A 53 -2.49 11.87 7.77
CA ARG A 53 -2.55 13.27 7.34
C ARG A 53 -1.57 14.08 8.18
N CYS A 54 -0.47 14.54 7.56
CA CYS A 54 0.58 15.30 8.23
C CYS A 54 0.66 16.76 7.75
N THR A 55 -0.37 17.22 7.03
CA THR A 55 -0.54 18.61 6.61
C THR A 55 -1.98 19.08 6.83
N TYR A 56 -2.14 20.29 7.32
CA TYR A 56 -3.43 20.89 7.68
C TYR A 56 -3.55 22.31 7.15
N SER A 57 -2.78 22.66 6.12
CA SER A 57 -2.80 23.98 5.48
C SER A 57 -4.13 24.26 4.80
N SER A 58 -4.75 23.23 4.21
CA SER A 58 -5.99 23.34 3.47
C SER A 58 -6.80 22.02 3.52
N ASP A 59 -7.96 22.06 4.14
CA ASP A 59 -8.89 20.93 4.13
C ASP A 59 -9.45 20.67 2.72
N LYS A 60 -9.62 21.72 1.92
CA LYS A 60 -10.06 21.57 0.53
C LYS A 60 -9.07 20.76 -0.29
N ASP A 61 -7.78 21.05 -0.16
CA ASP A 61 -6.73 20.36 -0.91
C ASP A 61 -6.60 18.90 -0.44
N TRP A 62 -6.78 18.66 0.87
CA TRP A 62 -6.87 17.31 1.40
C TRP A 62 -8.04 16.51 0.81
N MET A 63 -9.22 17.13 0.72
CA MET A 63 -10.39 16.49 0.11
C MET A 63 -10.16 16.21 -1.39
N ASP A 64 -9.52 17.13 -2.11
CA ASP A 64 -9.16 16.93 -3.52
C ASP A 64 -8.17 15.77 -3.68
N PHE A 65 -7.13 15.72 -2.84
CA PHE A 65 -6.18 14.59 -2.80
C PHE A 65 -6.88 13.24 -2.62
N MET A 66 -7.75 13.12 -1.59
CA MET A 66 -8.48 11.88 -1.32
C MET A 66 -9.44 11.51 -2.46
N SER A 67 -10.07 12.51 -3.09
CA SER A 67 -10.93 12.30 -4.26
C SER A 67 -10.14 11.74 -5.45
N ARG A 68 -8.97 12.30 -5.75
CA ARG A 68 -8.09 11.83 -6.82
C ARG A 68 -7.56 10.43 -6.55
N LEU A 69 -7.17 10.14 -5.31
CA LEU A 69 -6.75 8.80 -4.91
C LEU A 69 -7.85 7.77 -5.16
N ASN A 70 -9.07 8.06 -4.69
CA ASN A 70 -10.21 7.17 -4.89
C ASN A 70 -10.56 6.98 -6.37
N PHE A 71 -10.44 8.02 -7.19
CA PHE A 71 -10.62 7.91 -8.64
C PHE A 71 -9.65 6.88 -9.24
N HIS A 72 -8.36 6.97 -8.96
CA HIS A 72 -7.36 6.04 -9.50
C HIS A 72 -7.56 4.60 -9.01
N ILE A 73 -7.99 4.43 -7.78
CA ILE A 73 -8.34 3.09 -7.25
C ILE A 73 -9.49 2.48 -8.05
N GLN A 74 -10.57 3.25 -8.24
CA GLN A 74 -11.74 2.79 -9.00
C GLN A 74 -11.37 2.46 -10.45
N GLU A 75 -10.64 3.33 -11.13
CA GLU A 75 -10.22 3.09 -12.52
C GLU A 75 -9.32 1.85 -12.62
N SER A 76 -8.38 1.68 -11.68
CA SER A 76 -7.55 0.48 -11.64
C SER A 76 -8.36 -0.81 -11.40
N LEU A 77 -9.35 -0.78 -10.51
CA LEU A 77 -10.23 -1.92 -10.27
C LEU A 77 -11.14 -2.21 -11.46
N LYS A 78 -11.66 -1.19 -12.15
CA LYS A 78 -12.45 -1.37 -13.41
C LYS A 78 -11.67 -2.14 -14.46
N LEU A 79 -10.38 -1.87 -14.65
CA LEU A 79 -9.53 -2.58 -15.60
C LEU A 79 -9.46 -4.10 -15.32
N HIS A 80 -9.71 -4.49 -14.08
CA HIS A 80 -9.67 -5.87 -13.61
C HIS A 80 -11.06 -6.47 -13.34
N ASN A 81 -12.15 -5.79 -13.72
CA ASN A 81 -13.54 -6.14 -13.37
C ASN A 81 -13.73 -6.37 -11.86
N GLY A 82 -13.06 -5.55 -11.04
CA GLY A 82 -12.95 -5.73 -9.59
C GLY A 82 -13.60 -4.64 -8.75
N LEU A 83 -14.61 -3.92 -9.27
CA LEU A 83 -15.30 -2.86 -8.52
C LEU A 83 -15.99 -3.37 -7.26
N ASP A 84 -16.33 -4.65 -7.19
CA ASP A 84 -16.84 -5.33 -6.00
C ASP A 84 -15.89 -5.21 -4.80
N MET A 85 -14.58 -5.09 -5.06
CA MET A 85 -13.57 -4.92 -4.01
C MET A 85 -13.64 -3.56 -3.31
N MET A 86 -14.37 -2.59 -3.88
CA MET A 86 -14.62 -1.30 -3.21
C MET A 86 -15.45 -1.43 -1.94
N GLU A 87 -16.30 -2.45 -1.85
CA GLU A 87 -17.14 -2.68 -0.66
C GLU A 87 -16.34 -3.03 0.59
N SER A 88 -15.17 -3.65 0.40
CA SER A 88 -14.25 -4.03 1.47
C SER A 88 -13.06 -3.07 1.63
N LEU A 89 -13.00 -2.03 0.80
CA LEU A 89 -11.98 -1.00 0.91
C LEU A 89 -12.25 -0.10 2.12
N ASP A 90 -11.27 -0.01 3.01
CA ASP A 90 -11.28 0.88 4.15
C ASP A 90 -9.96 1.65 4.25
N HIS A 91 -9.99 2.94 3.93
CA HIS A 91 -8.92 3.86 4.22
C HIS A 91 -9.04 4.34 5.66
N HIS A 92 -8.21 3.79 6.53
CA HIS A 92 -8.15 4.29 7.90
C HIS A 92 -7.31 5.56 7.94
N VAL A 93 -7.98 6.72 7.85
CA VAL A 93 -7.30 8.01 7.90
C VAL A 93 -7.09 8.43 9.35
N LEU A 94 -5.84 8.62 9.73
CA LEU A 94 -5.43 9.16 11.01
C LEU A 94 -5.13 10.66 10.85
N GLU A 95 -6.03 11.48 11.39
CA GLU A 95 -5.97 12.93 11.30
C GLU A 95 -6.18 13.56 12.68
N ASP A 96 -5.09 13.71 13.40
CA ASP A 96 -5.03 14.50 14.63
C ASP A 96 -3.97 15.58 14.44
N ARG A 97 -4.44 16.82 14.28
CA ARG A 97 -3.55 17.95 14.01
C ARG A 97 -2.49 18.13 15.10
N ALA A 98 -2.87 17.90 16.35
CA ALA A 98 -1.94 18.10 17.47
C ALA A 98 -0.81 17.06 17.49
N LEU A 99 -1.09 15.86 16.97
CA LEU A 99 -0.11 14.76 16.91
C LEU A 99 0.66 14.72 15.60
N PHE A 100 0.02 15.05 14.47
CA PHE A 100 0.55 14.73 13.17
C PHE A 100 0.92 15.94 12.30
N GLU A 101 0.58 17.19 12.68
CA GLU A 101 0.99 18.36 11.88
C GLU A 101 2.52 18.40 11.78
N ALA A 102 3.01 18.40 10.55
CA ALA A 102 4.44 18.36 10.21
C ALA A 102 5.24 17.17 10.81
N ALA A 103 4.53 16.10 11.24
CA ALA A 103 5.20 14.87 11.67
C ALA A 103 5.99 14.27 10.50
N ASN A 104 7.23 13.86 10.75
CA ASN A 104 8.05 13.21 9.75
C ASN A 104 7.76 11.69 9.66
N PRO A 105 8.24 10.99 8.62
CA PRO A 105 7.97 9.56 8.45
C PRO A 105 8.42 8.67 9.62
N ILE A 106 9.45 9.06 10.36
CA ILE A 106 9.95 8.30 11.52
C ILE A 106 8.97 8.40 12.69
N ALA A 107 8.46 9.60 12.98
CA ALA A 107 7.46 9.81 14.01
C ALA A 107 6.15 9.06 13.68
N VAL A 108 5.72 9.10 12.42
CA VAL A 108 4.56 8.35 11.93
C VAL A 108 4.78 6.85 12.08
N ARG A 109 5.97 6.33 11.72
CA ARG A 109 6.32 4.91 11.91
C ARG A 109 6.21 4.47 13.37
N GLU A 110 6.66 5.29 14.30
CA GLU A 110 6.58 4.96 15.72
C GLU A 110 5.14 4.91 16.23
N HIS A 111 4.32 5.88 15.83
CA HIS A 111 2.88 5.85 16.14
C HIS A 111 2.20 4.63 15.48
N PHE A 112 2.52 4.34 14.22
CA PHE A 112 1.98 3.20 13.50
C PHE A 112 2.35 1.87 14.18
N ARG A 113 3.58 1.74 14.72
CA ARG A 113 4.01 0.57 15.50
C ARG A 113 3.12 0.32 16.72
N GLN A 114 2.69 1.39 17.39
CA GLN A 114 1.79 1.28 18.53
C GLN A 114 0.37 0.93 18.07
N TRP A 115 -0.09 1.56 16.98
CA TRP A 115 -1.43 1.33 16.43
C TRP A 115 -1.64 -0.12 15.97
N VAL A 116 -0.65 -0.77 15.36
CA VAL A 116 -0.78 -2.15 14.86
C VAL A 116 -0.83 -3.20 15.96
N GLN A 117 -0.54 -2.88 17.22
CA GLN A 117 -0.56 -3.85 18.30
C GLN A 117 -1.95 -4.43 18.55
N ASP A 118 -2.99 -3.64 18.42
CA ASP A 118 -4.38 -4.06 18.65
C ASP A 118 -5.28 -3.94 17.40
N ALA A 119 -4.87 -3.17 16.41
CA ALA A 119 -5.65 -2.90 15.21
C ALA A 119 -6.11 -4.16 14.46
N PRO A 120 -5.28 -5.18 14.22
CA PRO A 120 -5.72 -6.39 13.53
C PRO A 120 -6.86 -7.09 14.26
N GLN A 121 -6.77 -7.19 15.57
CA GLN A 121 -7.83 -7.81 16.39
C GLN A 121 -9.10 -6.97 16.35
N ARG A 122 -9.00 -5.66 16.44
CA ARG A 122 -10.14 -4.73 16.42
C ARG A 122 -10.84 -4.70 15.07
N GLU A 123 -10.08 -4.67 13.97
CA GLU A 123 -10.62 -4.52 12.62
C GLU A 123 -11.04 -5.86 11.98
N GLN A 124 -10.23 -6.90 12.17
CA GLN A 124 -10.40 -8.18 11.50
C GLN A 124 -10.93 -9.29 12.42
N GLY A 125 -10.85 -9.09 13.73
CA GLY A 125 -11.16 -10.12 14.73
C GLY A 125 -10.09 -11.21 14.85
N GLY A 126 -8.87 -10.94 14.36
CA GLY A 126 -7.76 -11.90 14.33
C GLY A 126 -6.39 -11.25 14.17
N PRO A 127 -5.34 -12.02 13.96
CA PRO A 127 -3.98 -11.51 13.83
C PRO A 127 -3.77 -10.78 12.48
N ALA A 128 -2.72 -9.98 12.42
CA ALA A 128 -2.31 -9.23 11.21
C ALA A 128 -1.99 -10.10 10.00
N MET A 129 -1.63 -11.35 10.23
CA MET A 129 -1.17 -12.30 9.20
C MET A 129 -0.06 -11.68 8.32
N ARG A 130 -0.24 -11.71 6.98
CA ARG A 130 0.69 -11.10 6.02
C ARG A 130 0.14 -9.82 5.42
N SER A 131 -0.90 -9.25 6.01
CA SER A 131 -1.56 -8.07 5.44
C SER A 131 -0.64 -6.86 5.41
N GLN A 132 -0.58 -6.25 4.25
CA GLN A 132 0.17 -5.02 4.01
C GLN A 132 -0.35 -3.87 4.88
N ARG A 133 -1.66 -3.86 5.19
CA ARG A 133 -2.31 -2.87 6.05
C ARG A 133 -1.63 -2.69 7.40
N TYR A 134 -1.01 -3.75 7.92
CA TYR A 134 -0.37 -3.75 9.24
C TYR A 134 1.17 -3.73 9.17
N ASN A 135 1.72 -3.69 7.97
CA ASN A 135 3.17 -3.63 7.73
C ASN A 135 3.62 -2.29 7.14
N PHE A 136 2.68 -1.57 6.50
CA PHE A 136 2.97 -0.31 5.83
C PHE A 136 1.87 0.71 6.12
N CYS A 137 2.26 1.98 6.16
CA CYS A 137 1.31 3.09 6.18
C CYS A 137 1.74 4.18 5.19
N VAL A 138 0.79 5.03 4.85
CA VAL A 138 1.00 6.16 3.95
C VAL A 138 1.13 7.42 4.78
N HIS A 139 2.19 8.17 4.55
CA HIS A 139 2.44 9.48 5.13
C HIS A 139 2.26 10.55 4.05
N VAL A 140 1.39 11.51 4.33
CA VAL A 140 1.10 12.63 3.42
C VAL A 140 1.42 13.95 4.11
N ASP A 141 2.60 14.48 3.82
CA ASP A 141 3.02 15.82 4.19
C ASP A 141 2.59 16.85 3.14
N GLU A 142 2.93 18.12 3.36
CA GLU A 142 2.59 19.19 2.43
C GLU A 142 3.21 18.98 1.04
N GLU A 143 4.46 18.51 0.97
CA GLU A 143 5.13 18.29 -0.30
C GLU A 143 4.45 17.17 -1.11
N ALA A 144 4.11 16.05 -0.47
CA ALA A 144 3.37 14.96 -1.08
C ALA A 144 1.97 15.40 -1.54
N LEU A 145 1.23 16.11 -0.68
CA LEU A 145 -0.07 16.67 -1.03
C LEU A 145 0.01 17.56 -2.26
N GLN A 146 0.93 18.55 -2.25
CA GLN A 146 1.12 19.49 -3.35
C GLN A 146 1.57 18.81 -4.64
N SER A 147 2.38 17.76 -4.56
CA SER A 147 2.80 16.98 -5.73
C SER A 147 1.62 16.37 -6.49
N VAL A 148 0.56 16.01 -5.77
CA VAL A 148 -0.66 15.43 -6.35
C VAL A 148 -1.61 16.50 -6.87
N ILE A 149 -1.91 17.52 -6.04
CA ILE A 149 -2.96 18.50 -6.40
C ILE A 149 -2.49 19.55 -7.41
N SER A 150 -1.17 19.77 -7.55
CA SER A 150 -0.62 20.67 -8.57
C SER A 150 -0.72 20.10 -9.98
N GLY A 151 -0.90 18.78 -10.11
CA GLY A 151 -1.12 18.11 -11.38
C GLY A 151 -2.52 18.34 -11.93
N THR A 152 -2.69 17.99 -13.20
CA THR A 152 -4.01 18.04 -13.84
C THR A 152 -4.97 17.10 -13.13
N PRO A 153 -6.19 17.54 -12.79
CA PRO A 153 -7.13 16.65 -12.11
C PRO A 153 -7.64 15.53 -13.02
N PRO A 154 -8.04 14.37 -12.44
CA PRO A 154 -8.76 13.35 -13.21
C PRO A 154 -10.03 13.92 -13.87
N PRO A 155 -10.48 13.35 -15.01
CA PRO A 155 -9.94 12.16 -15.70
C PRO A 155 -8.80 12.47 -16.68
N THR A 156 -8.32 13.70 -16.78
CA THR A 156 -7.29 14.12 -17.74
C THR A 156 -5.87 13.75 -17.28
N ASP A 157 -5.67 13.53 -15.99
CA ASP A 157 -4.38 13.03 -15.47
C ASP A 157 -4.27 11.52 -15.62
N LEU A 158 -3.89 11.08 -16.81
CA LEU A 158 -3.68 9.66 -17.10
C LEU A 158 -2.34 9.14 -16.55
N LEU A 159 -1.38 10.02 -16.29
CA LEU A 159 -0.02 9.64 -15.91
C LEU A 159 0.31 9.87 -14.44
N GLY A 160 -0.51 10.65 -13.72
CA GLY A 160 -0.39 10.95 -12.30
C GLY A 160 1.06 11.15 -11.82
N THR A 161 1.55 12.37 -11.87
CA THR A 161 2.95 12.67 -11.52
C THR A 161 3.21 12.78 -10.02
N GLY A 162 2.15 12.84 -9.21
CA GLY A 162 2.24 12.99 -7.76
C GLY A 162 2.69 11.72 -7.03
N TYR A 163 3.13 11.91 -5.81
CA TYR A 163 3.60 10.83 -4.95
C TYR A 163 3.04 10.91 -3.53
N VAL A 164 3.21 9.82 -2.81
CA VAL A 164 3.05 9.74 -1.37
C VAL A 164 4.28 9.10 -0.75
N ASN A 165 4.48 9.31 0.54
CA ASN A 165 5.54 8.64 1.27
C ASN A 165 4.97 7.32 1.85
N LEU A 166 5.49 6.19 1.37
CA LEU A 166 5.15 4.89 1.91
C LEU A 166 6.14 4.55 3.02
N VAL A 167 5.64 4.24 4.20
CA VAL A 167 6.43 3.95 5.40
C VAL A 167 6.32 2.46 5.71
N CYS A 168 7.47 1.82 5.90
CA CYS A 168 7.60 0.41 6.27
C CYS A 168 7.79 0.27 7.78
N LEU A 169 6.98 -0.58 8.42
CA LEU A 169 7.09 -0.82 9.85
C LEU A 169 8.38 -1.60 10.19
N GLU A 170 8.61 -2.70 9.47
CA GLU A 170 9.77 -3.57 9.68
C GLU A 170 10.44 -3.90 8.35
N ILE A 171 11.71 -3.65 8.25
CA ILE A 171 12.52 -4.04 7.11
C ILE A 171 12.87 -5.52 7.26
N LEU A 172 12.05 -6.39 6.68
CA LEU A 172 12.28 -7.82 6.67
C LEU A 172 13.41 -8.15 5.68
N GLY A 173 14.48 -8.64 6.19
CA GLY A 173 15.66 -9.01 5.42
C GLY A 173 16.86 -8.27 5.99
N GLY A 174 17.27 -8.66 7.20
CA GLY A 174 18.56 -8.29 7.75
C GLY A 174 19.70 -8.83 6.87
N VAL A 175 19.85 -8.26 5.69
CA VAL A 175 21.18 -8.12 5.15
C VAL A 175 21.82 -7.07 6.04
N ARG A 176 22.62 -7.52 7.03
CA ARG A 176 23.80 -6.79 7.44
C ARG A 176 24.67 -6.61 6.19
N ALA A 177 24.21 -5.84 5.23
CA ALA A 177 25.08 -5.18 4.32
C ALA A 177 25.80 -4.17 5.22
N GLU A 178 27.05 -4.40 5.48
CA GLU A 178 27.98 -3.39 5.99
C GLU A 178 27.86 -2.23 5.01
N PHE A 179 27.01 -1.26 5.38
CA PHE A 179 26.76 -0.11 4.52
C PHE A 179 27.91 0.86 4.68
N GLU A 180 28.69 1.00 3.64
CA GLU A 180 29.76 2.01 3.49
C GLU A 180 29.25 3.46 3.60
N SER A 181 27.97 3.71 3.90
CA SER A 181 27.34 5.04 3.86
C SER A 181 26.63 5.43 5.14
N GLY A 182 27.12 5.19 6.32
CA GLY A 182 26.66 5.87 7.55
C GLY A 182 25.15 5.99 7.82
N HIS A 183 24.29 5.44 6.96
CA HIS A 183 22.83 5.47 7.08
C HIS A 183 22.35 4.40 8.06
N THR A 184 21.46 4.79 8.95
CA THR A 184 20.83 3.87 9.89
C THR A 184 19.66 3.13 9.23
N GLU A 185 19.22 2.00 9.82
CA GLU A 185 18.01 1.29 9.39
C GLU A 185 16.77 2.20 9.39
N LEU A 186 16.76 3.24 10.24
CA LEU A 186 15.71 4.23 10.33
C LEU A 186 15.61 5.11 9.08
N ASP A 187 16.72 5.39 8.42
CA ASP A 187 16.76 6.22 7.22
C ASP A 187 16.14 5.52 6.00
N ARG A 188 16.01 4.19 6.06
CA ARG A 188 15.49 3.35 4.98
C ARG A 188 14.05 2.87 5.20
N CYS A 189 13.37 3.37 6.21
CA CYS A 189 12.02 2.93 6.54
C CYS A 189 10.91 3.62 5.73
N TRP A 190 11.23 4.50 4.79
CA TRP A 190 10.24 5.14 3.94
C TRP A 190 10.82 5.46 2.55
N MET A 191 9.93 5.57 1.56
CA MET A 191 10.28 5.95 0.19
C MET A 191 9.11 6.65 -0.50
N ARG A 192 9.37 7.37 -1.60
CA ARG A 192 8.34 8.00 -2.43
C ARG A 192 7.81 7.03 -3.47
N VAL A 193 6.51 6.82 -3.48
CA VAL A 193 5.83 5.98 -4.48
C VAL A 193 4.76 6.77 -5.22
N THR A 194 4.53 6.44 -6.49
CA THR A 194 3.48 7.07 -7.29
C THR A 194 2.10 6.85 -6.66
N TYR A 195 1.36 7.95 -6.42
CA TYR A 195 0.05 7.88 -5.75
C TYR A 195 -1.01 7.16 -6.57
N GLN A 196 -1.00 7.33 -7.89
CA GLN A 196 -1.95 6.69 -8.80
C GLN A 196 -1.88 5.16 -8.79
N HIS A 197 -0.73 4.60 -8.45
CA HIS A 197 -0.51 3.15 -8.36
C HIS A 197 -0.59 2.63 -6.92
N LEU A 198 -0.92 3.49 -5.96
CA LEU A 198 -0.91 3.14 -4.54
C LEU A 198 -1.80 1.93 -4.25
N MET A 199 -2.93 1.85 -4.95
CA MET A 199 -3.86 0.74 -4.83
C MET A 199 -4.50 0.42 -6.19
N PRO A 200 -4.68 -0.84 -6.51
CA PRO A 200 -4.25 -2.04 -5.79
C PRO A 200 -2.81 -2.48 -6.12
N THR A 201 -2.05 -1.73 -6.93
CA THR A 201 -0.76 -2.18 -7.48
C THR A 201 0.30 -2.32 -6.39
N TRP A 202 0.66 -1.23 -5.73
CA TRP A 202 1.61 -1.27 -4.62
C TRP A 202 1.12 -2.13 -3.47
N TYR A 203 -0.18 -2.09 -3.18
CA TYR A 203 -0.77 -2.91 -2.13
C TYR A 203 -0.52 -4.41 -2.39
N ASN A 204 -0.76 -4.90 -3.60
CA ASN A 204 -0.49 -6.29 -3.96
C ASN A 204 1.01 -6.64 -3.98
N LEU A 205 1.86 -5.71 -4.41
CA LEU A 205 3.30 -5.95 -4.52
C LEU A 205 3.94 -6.17 -3.14
N PHE A 206 3.58 -5.34 -2.18
CA PHE A 206 4.14 -5.41 -0.82
C PHE A 206 3.58 -6.55 0.05
N ARG A 207 2.74 -7.42 -0.53
CA ARG A 207 2.38 -8.71 0.07
C ARG A 207 3.58 -9.65 0.17
N THR A 208 4.53 -9.55 -0.74
CA THR A 208 5.69 -10.45 -0.80
C THR A 208 6.77 -9.97 0.15
N GLN A 209 7.21 -10.85 1.03
CA GLN A 209 8.38 -10.57 1.87
C GLN A 209 9.60 -10.28 0.99
N GLY A 210 10.31 -9.23 1.30
CA GLY A 210 11.47 -8.78 0.53
C GLY A 210 11.16 -7.79 -0.59
N SER A 211 9.90 -7.57 -0.98
CA SER A 211 9.56 -6.56 -1.99
C SER A 211 10.07 -5.18 -1.60
N TRP A 212 10.03 -4.84 -0.30
CA TRP A 212 10.58 -3.57 0.16
C TRP A 212 12.06 -3.41 -0.23
N SER A 213 12.90 -4.39 0.08
CA SER A 213 14.34 -4.33 -0.21
C SER A 213 14.66 -4.26 -1.71
N THR A 214 13.79 -4.85 -2.55
CA THR A 214 13.92 -4.81 -4.01
C THR A 214 13.53 -3.46 -4.59
N GLU A 215 12.42 -2.91 -4.10
CA GLU A 215 11.81 -1.69 -4.63
C GLU A 215 12.35 -0.41 -3.98
N TYR A 216 12.92 -0.51 -2.80
CA TYR A 216 13.39 0.66 -2.06
C TYR A 216 14.33 1.54 -2.90
N ARG A 217 14.02 2.81 -2.93
CA ARG A 217 14.89 3.87 -3.43
C ARG A 217 14.93 4.99 -2.42
N GLU A 218 16.13 5.50 -2.21
CA GLU A 218 16.33 6.60 -1.27
C GLU A 218 15.61 7.86 -1.76
N PRO A 219 14.81 8.52 -0.91
CA PRO A 219 14.24 9.83 -1.25
C PRO A 219 15.35 10.85 -1.62
N PRO A 220 15.11 11.72 -2.61
CA PRO A 220 13.81 12.05 -3.22
C PRO A 220 13.45 11.21 -4.45
N GLN A 221 14.12 10.10 -4.72
CA GLN A 221 13.79 9.27 -5.87
C GLN A 221 12.35 8.75 -5.80
N LEU A 222 11.62 8.90 -6.91
CA LEU A 222 10.25 8.41 -7.05
C LEU A 222 10.24 7.00 -7.63
N VAL A 223 9.56 6.09 -6.96
CA VAL A 223 9.41 4.69 -7.41
C VAL A 223 8.09 4.52 -8.15
N THR A 224 8.17 3.88 -9.31
CA THR A 224 7.03 3.48 -10.14
C THR A 224 7.00 1.95 -10.25
N PRO A 225 5.81 1.29 -10.21
CA PRO A 225 5.69 -0.17 -10.28
C PRO A 225 5.95 -0.71 -11.67
#